data_7182b7aabb8d22779f90b26e821ca75e
#
_entry.id   7182b7aabb8d22779f90b26e821ca75e
#
_cell.length_a   1.000
_cell.length_b   1.000
_cell.length_c   1.000
_cell.angle_alpha   90.00
_cell.angle_beta   90.00
_cell.angle_gamma   90.00
#
_symmetry.space_group_name_H-M   'P 1'
#
loop_
_entity.id
_entity.type
_entity.pdbx_description
1 polymer ?
#
loop_
_entity_poly.entity_id
_entity_poly.type
_entity_poly.pdbx_seq_one_letter_code
_entity_poly.pdbx_strand_id
1 'polypeptide(L)'
;QQQLHLFFHDHFVSDWQKVWATITDVDVRAPGGSNRGALTPWTQKIVSSQYKLLREAGKGPFRALLRKITRDPAMLIYLDNRINTKEKPQENFARELMELFSMGVGNYSEEDVREIARAMTGEHLNEREEDQWPFEYEFAADKHDEGDKTVFGNKVISQTPGEEANQIIDLILDQVSSADISPAHSRLPATALYMSWKFLNWFVLETIPIDHPVVEQLGEHFYETQADGDNYSVGELLRKIFKSQFFYDRAHRYAMYKHPMDYMIMAARNIELNEFSLETKWPARKNKVPVGTAEMGMQLFGAPKVSGWTHGRSWINSGN
;
A
#
# COMPACT_ATOMS: atom_id res chain seq x y z
N GLN A 1 -7.70 -7.47 -13.17
CA GLN A 1 -6.61 -6.50 -13.07
C GLN A 1 -7.03 -5.22 -12.36
N GLN A 2 -8.18 -4.62 -12.68
CA GLN A 2 -8.68 -3.40 -12.03
C GLN A 2 -8.93 -3.59 -10.52
N GLN A 3 -9.54 -4.71 -10.12
CA GLN A 3 -9.78 -5.05 -8.72
C GLN A 3 -8.47 -5.25 -7.92
N LEU A 4 -7.47 -5.87 -8.52
CA LEU A 4 -6.15 -6.02 -7.88
C LEU A 4 -5.48 -4.66 -7.70
N HIS A 5 -5.61 -3.78 -8.67
CA HIS A 5 -5.09 -2.42 -8.55
C HIS A 5 -5.82 -1.63 -7.45
N LEU A 6 -7.14 -1.75 -7.36
CA LEU A 6 -7.92 -1.12 -6.29
C LEU A 6 -7.53 -1.68 -4.91
N PHE A 7 -7.29 -2.99 -4.81
CA PHE A 7 -6.76 -3.63 -3.62
C PHE A 7 -5.44 -3.00 -3.18
N PHE A 8 -4.46 -2.88 -4.09
CA PHE A 8 -3.17 -2.28 -3.72
C PHE A 8 -3.26 -0.79 -3.45
N HIS A 9 -4.19 -0.09 -4.08
CA HIS A 9 -4.44 1.32 -3.78
C HIS A 9 -5.06 1.52 -2.38
N ASP A 10 -5.83 0.55 -1.89
CA ASP A 10 -6.33 0.49 -0.52
C ASP A 10 -5.26 0.00 0.47
N HIS A 11 -4.41 -0.93 0.05
CA HIS A 11 -3.37 -1.51 0.89
C HIS A 11 -2.18 -0.57 1.10
N PHE A 12 -1.72 0.12 0.05
CA PHE A 12 -0.62 1.09 0.07
C PHE A 12 -1.15 2.51 -0.06
N VAL A 13 -1.88 2.94 0.95
CA VAL A 13 -2.52 4.25 0.95
C VAL A 13 -1.50 5.37 0.95
N SER A 14 -1.76 6.39 0.15
CA SER A 14 -1.19 7.73 0.32
C SER A 14 -2.31 8.78 0.24
N ASP A 15 -2.13 9.91 0.93
CA ASP A 15 -3.08 11.01 0.89
C ASP A 15 -2.54 12.12 -0.02
N TRP A 16 -3.27 12.36 -1.12
CA TRP A 16 -2.92 13.42 -2.06
C TRP A 16 -2.90 14.82 -1.43
N GLN A 17 -3.71 15.06 -0.40
CA GLN A 17 -3.75 16.36 0.30
C GLN A 17 -2.45 16.59 1.08
N LYS A 18 -1.93 15.55 1.75
CA LYS A 18 -0.64 15.63 2.44
C LYS A 18 0.51 15.82 1.44
N VAL A 19 0.47 15.08 0.32
CA VAL A 19 1.44 15.25 -0.77
C VAL A 19 1.41 16.68 -1.32
N TRP A 20 0.20 17.19 -1.61
CA TRP A 20 0.01 18.55 -2.10
C TRP A 20 0.49 19.60 -1.10
N ALA A 21 0.13 19.48 0.18
CA ALA A 21 0.54 20.40 1.24
C ALA A 21 2.08 20.44 1.38
N THR A 22 2.73 19.28 1.35
CA THR A 22 4.18 19.19 1.42
C THR A 22 4.86 19.88 0.23
N ILE A 23 4.36 19.64 -0.99
CA ILE A 23 4.92 20.23 -2.21
C ILE A 23 4.68 21.74 -2.23
N THR A 24 3.48 22.21 -1.85
CA THR A 24 3.17 23.65 -1.83
C THR A 24 3.94 24.40 -0.76
N ASP A 25 4.30 23.77 0.36
CA ASP A 25 5.14 24.39 1.38
C ASP A 25 6.58 24.61 0.88
N VAL A 26 7.07 23.74 0.01
CA VAL A 26 8.36 23.88 -0.68
C VAL A 26 8.22 24.87 -1.86
N ASP A 27 7.12 24.80 -2.62
CA ASP A 27 6.87 25.62 -3.82
C ASP A 27 6.56 27.10 -3.49
N VAL A 28 6.01 27.39 -2.30
CA VAL A 28 5.82 28.78 -1.80
C VAL A 28 7.16 29.49 -1.57
N ARG A 29 8.25 28.73 -1.45
CA ARG A 29 9.61 29.26 -1.38
C ARG A 29 10.23 29.51 -2.76
N ALA A 30 9.61 28.99 -3.84
CA ALA A 30 10.06 29.22 -5.20
C ALA A 30 9.56 30.56 -5.77
N PRO A 31 10.37 31.33 -6.51
CA PRO A 31 9.96 32.59 -7.14
C PRO A 31 8.86 32.35 -8.19
N GLY A 32 7.65 32.81 -7.92
CA GLY A 32 6.50 32.70 -8.84
C GLY A 32 5.34 31.83 -8.42
N GLY A 33 5.40 31.18 -7.28
CA GLY A 33 4.35 30.28 -6.74
C GLY A 33 3.07 31.00 -6.36
N SER A 34 2.07 30.96 -7.22
CA SER A 34 0.73 31.45 -6.92
C SER A 34 -0.35 30.62 -7.59
N ASN A 35 -0.73 29.49 -6.98
CA ASN A 35 -2.08 28.92 -7.21
C ASN A 35 -2.45 27.94 -6.09
N ARG A 36 -2.98 28.47 -4.99
CA ARG A 36 -3.42 27.70 -3.81
C ARG A 36 -4.70 26.85 -4.02
N GLY A 37 -5.14 26.65 -5.25
CA GLY A 37 -6.42 25.96 -5.52
C GLY A 37 -6.38 24.87 -6.58
N ALA A 38 -5.29 24.72 -7.34
CA ALA A 38 -5.14 23.65 -8.31
C ALA A 38 -4.09 22.64 -7.84
N LEU A 39 -4.32 21.34 -8.09
CA LEU A 39 -3.28 20.34 -7.97
C LEU A 39 -2.07 20.78 -8.78
N THR A 40 -0.94 21.00 -8.13
CA THR A 40 0.27 21.35 -8.87
C THR A 40 0.61 20.21 -9.84
N PRO A 41 1.22 20.48 -11.01
CA PRO A 41 1.68 19.42 -11.92
C PRO A 41 2.54 18.36 -11.20
N TRP A 42 3.23 18.77 -10.18
CA TRP A 42 4.08 17.95 -9.32
C TRP A 42 3.29 16.97 -8.45
N THR A 43 2.23 17.40 -7.77
CA THR A 43 1.34 16.53 -7.02
C THR A 43 0.71 15.48 -7.94
N GLN A 44 0.24 15.91 -9.12
CA GLN A 44 -0.32 14.98 -10.11
C GLN A 44 0.70 13.93 -10.56
N LYS A 45 1.95 14.33 -10.79
CA LYS A 45 3.01 13.42 -11.23
C LYS A 45 3.34 12.40 -10.14
N ILE A 46 3.53 12.82 -8.89
CA ILE A 46 3.81 11.91 -7.76
C ILE A 46 2.69 10.89 -7.59
N VAL A 47 1.45 11.36 -7.45
CA VAL A 47 0.28 10.49 -7.24
C VAL A 47 0.04 9.56 -8.43
N SER A 48 0.21 10.05 -9.66
CA SER A 48 0.06 9.21 -10.85
C SER A 48 1.21 8.22 -11.03
N SER A 49 2.41 8.52 -10.55
CA SER A 49 3.55 7.60 -10.55
C SER A 49 3.31 6.43 -9.59
N GLN A 50 2.82 6.70 -8.37
CA GLN A 50 2.42 5.65 -7.44
C GLN A 50 1.31 4.78 -8.04
N TYR A 51 0.30 5.40 -8.64
CA TYR A 51 -0.77 4.67 -9.32
C TYR A 51 -0.23 3.72 -10.41
N LYS A 52 0.71 4.18 -11.25
CA LYS A 52 1.38 3.33 -12.25
C LYS A 52 2.16 2.20 -11.60
N LEU A 53 2.93 2.51 -10.55
CA LEU A 53 3.71 1.53 -9.80
C LEU A 53 2.82 0.38 -9.32
N LEU A 54 1.72 0.67 -8.65
CA LEU A 54 0.78 -0.33 -8.12
C LEU A 54 0.13 -1.15 -9.25
N ARG A 55 -0.17 -0.52 -10.38
CA ARG A 55 -0.77 -1.19 -11.54
C ARG A 55 0.19 -2.13 -12.26
N GLU A 56 1.45 -1.76 -12.38
CA GLU A 56 2.47 -2.51 -13.13
C GLU A 56 3.10 -3.60 -12.27
N ALA A 57 3.50 -3.26 -11.04
CA ALA A 57 4.22 -4.16 -10.16
C ALA A 57 3.30 -5.09 -9.34
N GLY A 58 2.02 -4.75 -9.19
CA GLY A 58 1.10 -5.49 -8.32
C GLY A 58 0.81 -6.95 -8.71
N LYS A 59 1.24 -7.41 -9.90
CA LYS A 59 1.09 -8.82 -10.31
C LYS A 59 2.34 -9.65 -10.10
N GLY A 60 3.46 -9.01 -9.90
CA GLY A 60 4.75 -9.64 -9.74
C GLY A 60 5.00 -10.16 -8.32
N PRO A 61 6.26 -10.39 -7.97
CA PRO A 61 6.64 -10.72 -6.61
C PRO A 61 6.29 -9.60 -5.63
N PHE A 62 5.67 -9.94 -4.52
CA PHE A 62 5.30 -8.97 -3.49
C PHE A 62 6.54 -8.28 -2.88
N ARG A 63 7.65 -9.02 -2.74
CA ARG A 63 8.96 -8.47 -2.32
C ARG A 63 9.39 -7.28 -3.19
N ALA A 64 9.34 -7.47 -4.50
CA ALA A 64 9.71 -6.42 -5.45
C ALA A 64 8.78 -5.21 -5.39
N LEU A 65 7.48 -5.44 -5.17
CA LEU A 65 6.51 -4.36 -4.96
C LEU A 65 6.80 -3.60 -3.68
N LEU A 66 7.05 -4.31 -2.57
CA LEU A 66 7.33 -3.71 -1.27
C LEU A 66 8.60 -2.84 -1.31
N ARG A 67 9.69 -3.32 -1.95
CA ARG A 67 10.92 -2.54 -2.17
C ARG A 67 10.69 -1.26 -2.98
N LYS A 68 9.76 -1.29 -3.94
CA LYS A 68 9.42 -0.08 -4.72
C LYS A 68 8.57 0.89 -3.93
N ILE A 69 7.64 0.40 -3.12
CA ILE A 69 6.76 1.23 -2.28
C ILE A 69 7.57 1.94 -1.19
N THR A 70 8.59 1.31 -0.61
CA THR A 70 9.44 1.95 0.40
C THR A 70 10.22 3.15 -0.14
N ARG A 71 10.38 3.26 -1.45
CA ARG A 71 11.07 4.36 -2.16
C ARG A 71 10.12 5.23 -2.99
N ASP A 72 8.82 4.97 -2.90
CA ASP A 72 7.83 5.76 -3.62
C ASP A 72 7.68 7.16 -3.00
N PRO A 73 7.81 8.24 -3.78
CA PRO A 73 7.75 9.60 -3.25
C PRO A 73 6.46 9.94 -2.51
N ALA A 74 5.30 9.46 -2.98
CA ALA A 74 4.04 9.68 -2.29
C ALA A 74 4.03 9.02 -0.92
N MET A 75 4.57 7.80 -0.82
CA MET A 75 4.66 7.04 0.42
C MET A 75 5.67 7.66 1.40
N LEU A 76 6.85 8.07 0.92
CA LEU A 76 7.86 8.76 1.72
C LEU A 76 7.33 10.08 2.32
N ILE A 77 6.51 10.81 1.57
CA ILE A 77 5.82 12.01 2.05
C ILE A 77 4.72 11.63 3.05
N TYR A 78 3.88 10.66 2.70
CA TYR A 78 2.70 10.32 3.48
C TYR A 78 3.03 9.82 4.88
N LEU A 79 4.05 8.98 5.01
CA LEU A 79 4.48 8.40 6.28
C LEU A 79 5.69 9.08 6.92
N ASP A 80 6.06 10.28 6.43
CA ASP A 80 7.11 11.13 6.97
C ASP A 80 8.54 10.53 6.90
N ASN A 81 8.75 9.45 6.12
CA ASN A 81 10.08 8.84 6.03
C ASN A 81 11.10 9.77 5.31
N ARG A 82 10.63 10.69 4.45
CA ARG A 82 11.50 11.70 3.82
C ARG A 82 12.25 12.60 4.81
N ILE A 83 11.76 12.72 6.05
CA ILE A 83 12.40 13.49 7.12
C ILE A 83 13.05 12.60 8.19
N ASN A 84 13.18 11.30 7.92
CA ASN A 84 13.81 10.33 8.80
C ASN A 84 15.33 10.45 8.71
N THR A 85 15.96 10.96 9.77
CA THR A 85 17.40 11.18 9.83
C THR A 85 18.02 10.53 11.07
N LYS A 86 19.32 10.28 11.04
CA LYS A 86 20.06 9.71 12.18
C LYS A 86 19.93 10.52 13.47
N GLU A 87 19.75 11.86 13.36
CA GLU A 87 19.56 12.73 14.52
C GLU A 87 18.13 12.65 15.06
N LYS A 88 17.18 12.27 14.22
CA LYS A 88 15.75 12.20 14.56
C LYS A 88 15.05 11.07 13.82
N PRO A 89 15.27 9.82 14.20
CA PRO A 89 14.59 8.69 13.58
C PRO A 89 13.06 8.80 13.68
N GLN A 90 12.36 8.46 12.59
CA GLN A 90 10.91 8.50 12.48
C GLN A 90 10.35 7.07 12.42
N GLU A 91 9.59 6.69 13.44
CA GLU A 91 9.06 5.31 13.57
C GLU A 91 7.81 5.04 12.72
N ASN A 92 7.12 6.09 12.26
CA ASN A 92 5.82 5.93 11.61
C ASN A 92 5.89 5.00 10.41
N PHE A 93 6.83 5.24 9.48
CA PHE A 93 6.99 4.40 8.30
C PHE A 93 7.35 2.95 8.68
N ALA A 94 8.29 2.76 9.61
CA ALA A 94 8.73 1.43 10.05
C ALA A 94 7.57 0.64 10.67
N ARG A 95 6.73 1.28 11.47
CA ARG A 95 5.55 0.68 12.09
C ARG A 95 4.55 0.25 11.03
N GLU A 96 4.17 1.14 10.12
CA GLU A 96 3.18 0.85 9.08
C GLU A 96 3.68 -0.21 8.08
N LEU A 97 4.98 -0.22 7.79
CA LEU A 97 5.61 -1.24 6.95
C LEU A 97 5.39 -2.66 7.52
N MET A 98 5.51 -2.83 8.83
CA MET A 98 5.25 -4.11 9.49
C MET A 98 3.76 -4.34 9.72
N GLU A 99 3.07 -3.37 10.30
CA GLU A 99 1.70 -3.53 10.79
C GLU A 99 0.67 -3.64 9.67
N LEU A 100 0.70 -2.71 8.71
CA LEU A 100 -0.34 -2.61 7.69
C LEU A 100 0.09 -3.19 6.34
N PHE A 101 1.38 -3.09 6.00
CA PHE A 101 1.83 -3.42 4.65
C PHE A 101 2.40 -4.82 4.50
N SER A 102 2.77 -5.50 5.60
CA SER A 102 3.40 -6.81 5.47
C SER A 102 2.90 -7.87 6.46
N MET A 103 3.22 -7.81 7.75
CA MET A 103 3.09 -8.95 8.66
C MET A 103 1.93 -8.86 9.66
N GLY A 104 1.30 -7.69 9.80
CA GLY A 104 0.23 -7.50 10.78
C GLY A 104 0.73 -7.28 12.21
N VAL A 105 -0.20 -6.82 13.08
CA VAL A 105 0.06 -6.52 14.49
C VAL A 105 0.57 -7.76 15.24
N GLY A 106 1.52 -7.56 16.16
CA GLY A 106 1.95 -8.56 17.14
C GLY A 106 3.05 -9.52 16.67
N ASN A 107 3.51 -9.38 15.43
CA ASN A 107 4.63 -10.17 14.89
C ASN A 107 5.98 -9.47 15.02
N TYR A 108 6.03 -8.34 15.71
CA TYR A 108 7.22 -7.50 15.92
C TYR A 108 7.17 -6.83 17.29
N SER A 109 8.30 -6.38 17.77
CA SER A 109 8.45 -5.64 19.01
C SER A 109 8.64 -4.13 18.76
N GLU A 110 8.47 -3.32 19.79
CA GLU A 110 8.79 -1.87 19.73
C GLU A 110 10.30 -1.62 19.47
N GLU A 111 11.16 -2.57 19.85
CA GLU A 111 12.59 -2.50 19.50
C GLU A 111 12.80 -2.68 18.01
N ASP A 112 12.10 -3.64 17.38
CA ASP A 112 12.17 -3.83 15.93
C ASP A 112 11.71 -2.57 15.18
N VAL A 113 10.66 -1.88 15.67
CA VAL A 113 10.21 -0.60 15.09
C VAL A 113 11.32 0.43 15.12
N ARG A 114 12.00 0.59 16.28
CA ARG A 114 13.11 1.55 16.41
C ARG A 114 14.29 1.21 15.52
N GLU A 115 14.71 -0.05 15.49
CA GLU A 115 15.84 -0.49 14.69
C GLU A 115 15.55 -0.38 13.18
N ILE A 116 14.33 -0.70 12.75
CA ILE A 116 13.91 -0.50 11.35
C ILE A 116 13.85 1.00 11.01
N ALA A 117 13.35 1.84 11.91
CA ALA A 117 13.35 3.29 11.70
C ALA A 117 14.78 3.83 11.50
N ARG A 118 15.75 3.35 12.30
CA ARG A 118 17.17 3.68 12.14
C ARG A 118 17.73 3.19 10.80
N ALA A 119 17.41 1.96 10.41
CA ALA A 119 17.83 1.38 9.12
C ALA A 119 17.25 2.12 7.90
N MET A 120 16.06 2.72 8.05
CA MET A 120 15.37 3.50 7.01
C MET A 120 15.74 4.99 7.03
N THR A 121 16.68 5.43 7.88
CA THR A 121 17.22 6.80 7.83
C THR A 121 17.96 7.04 6.54
N GLY A 122 17.86 8.26 5.99
CA GLY A 122 18.50 8.62 4.71
C GLY A 122 17.74 8.19 3.46
N GLU A 123 16.66 7.38 3.57
CA GLU A 123 15.71 7.14 2.49
C GLU A 123 14.91 8.43 2.24
N HIS A 124 15.35 9.26 1.32
CA HIS A 124 15.00 10.67 1.21
C HIS A 124 14.46 11.02 -0.18
N LEU A 125 13.97 12.25 -0.31
CA LEU A 125 13.63 12.86 -1.58
C LEU A 125 14.58 14.01 -1.87
N ASN A 126 15.09 14.09 -3.10
CA ASN A 126 15.86 15.24 -3.47
C ASN A 126 14.94 16.48 -3.55
N GLU A 127 15.33 17.53 -2.82
CA GLU A 127 14.64 18.83 -2.81
C GLU A 127 15.43 19.84 -3.65
N ARG A 128 15.89 19.46 -4.87
CA ARG A 128 16.78 20.30 -5.67
C ARG A 128 16.07 21.57 -6.18
N GLU A 129 16.86 22.64 -6.14
CA GLU A 129 16.47 23.98 -6.57
C GLU A 129 16.28 24.06 -8.09
N GLU A 130 15.39 24.97 -8.50
CA GLU A 130 15.16 25.57 -9.83
C GLU A 130 15.23 24.64 -11.06
N ASP A 131 14.08 24.44 -11.72
CA ASP A 131 13.87 23.83 -13.04
C ASP A 131 14.09 22.32 -13.20
N GLN A 132 14.57 21.58 -12.21
CA GLN A 132 14.61 20.13 -12.23
C GLN A 132 13.57 19.56 -11.27
N TRP A 133 13.01 18.41 -11.68
CA TRP A 133 12.01 17.69 -10.90
C TRP A 133 12.49 17.46 -9.45
N PRO A 134 11.98 18.18 -8.43
CA PRO A 134 12.21 17.87 -7.04
C PRO A 134 11.34 16.66 -6.67
N PHE A 135 11.67 15.91 -5.64
CA PHE A 135 10.92 14.78 -5.11
C PHE A 135 11.10 13.43 -5.84
N GLU A 136 12.23 13.22 -6.49
CA GLU A 136 12.68 11.87 -6.80
C GLU A 136 13.37 11.25 -5.58
N TYR A 137 13.23 9.94 -5.46
CA TYR A 137 13.93 9.20 -4.42
C TYR A 137 15.45 9.40 -4.54
N GLU A 138 16.09 9.68 -3.41
CA GLU A 138 17.54 9.77 -3.27
C GLU A 138 17.96 9.19 -1.92
N PHE A 139 19.02 8.42 -1.88
CA PHE A 139 19.61 8.01 -0.62
C PHE A 139 20.61 9.07 -0.13
N ALA A 140 20.30 9.71 1.01
CA ALA A 140 21.12 10.75 1.63
C ALA A 140 22.03 10.12 2.69
N ALA A 141 23.25 9.75 2.29
CA ALA A 141 24.20 9.06 3.16
C ALA A 141 24.60 9.88 4.41
N ASP A 142 24.64 11.20 4.30
CA ASP A 142 24.93 12.11 5.41
C ASP A 142 23.84 12.12 6.49
N LYS A 143 22.60 11.69 6.14
CA LYS A 143 21.45 11.58 7.04
C LYS A 143 21.25 10.17 7.59
N HIS A 144 21.99 9.19 7.09
CA HIS A 144 21.86 7.79 7.47
C HIS A 144 22.56 7.46 8.79
N ASP A 145 21.92 6.59 9.59
CA ASP A 145 22.50 6.02 10.81
C ASP A 145 23.38 4.80 10.44
N GLU A 146 24.70 4.96 10.55
CA GLU A 146 25.68 3.90 10.22
C GLU A 146 25.91 2.92 11.38
N GLY A 147 25.25 3.11 12.54
CA GLY A 147 25.41 2.24 13.70
C GLY A 147 24.84 0.82 13.46
N ASP A 148 25.38 -0.15 14.21
CA ASP A 148 24.86 -1.52 14.19
C ASP A 148 23.37 -1.54 14.54
N LYS A 149 22.60 -2.37 13.83
CA LYS A 149 21.16 -2.55 14.02
C LYS A 149 20.84 -4.04 14.12
N THR A 150 19.85 -4.37 14.94
CA THR A 150 19.40 -5.76 15.11
C THR A 150 17.87 -5.79 14.97
N VAL A 151 17.36 -6.53 14.02
CA VAL A 151 15.93 -6.65 13.71
C VAL A 151 15.54 -8.13 13.76
N PHE A 152 14.49 -8.46 14.52
CA PHE A 152 14.05 -9.84 14.77
C PHE A 152 15.19 -10.75 15.25
N GLY A 153 16.11 -10.22 16.06
CA GLY A 153 17.31 -10.94 16.51
C GLY A 153 18.42 -11.12 15.47
N ASN A 154 18.24 -10.60 14.25
CA ASN A 154 19.23 -10.69 13.18
C ASN A 154 19.97 -9.36 13.03
N LYS A 155 21.33 -9.45 12.94
CA LYS A 155 22.13 -8.27 12.68
C LYS A 155 21.92 -7.80 11.23
N VAL A 156 21.64 -6.51 11.06
CA VAL A 156 21.62 -5.85 9.74
C VAL A 156 23.07 -5.55 9.35
N ILE A 157 23.54 -6.10 8.26
CA ILE A 157 24.96 -6.10 7.88
C ILE A 157 25.24 -5.48 6.50
N SER A 158 24.26 -4.81 5.90
CA SER A 158 24.51 -4.18 4.59
C SER A 158 25.55 -3.07 4.74
N GLN A 159 26.53 -3.08 3.84
CA GLN A 159 27.58 -2.06 3.77
C GLN A 159 27.37 -1.12 2.56
N THR A 160 26.33 -1.36 1.77
CA THR A 160 26.04 -0.56 0.58
C THR A 160 24.97 0.47 0.92
N PRO A 161 25.20 1.76 0.67
CA PRO A 161 24.23 2.81 0.91
C PRO A 161 22.85 2.48 0.28
N GLY A 162 21.79 2.56 1.07
CA GLY A 162 20.41 2.24 0.64
C GLY A 162 20.07 0.74 0.57
N GLU A 163 21.04 -0.18 0.75
CA GLU A 163 20.74 -1.62 0.74
C GLU A 163 20.19 -2.14 2.08
N GLU A 164 20.40 -1.41 3.18
CA GLU A 164 19.78 -1.77 4.47
C GLU A 164 18.25 -1.88 4.37
N ALA A 165 17.60 -0.95 3.68
CA ALA A 165 16.18 -1.00 3.44
C ALA A 165 15.73 -2.29 2.72
N ASN A 166 16.51 -2.78 1.76
CA ASN A 166 16.23 -4.04 1.08
C ASN A 166 16.41 -5.23 2.02
N GLN A 167 17.46 -5.23 2.84
CA GLN A 167 17.68 -6.28 3.85
C GLN A 167 16.58 -6.30 4.91
N ILE A 168 16.10 -5.13 5.36
CA ILE A 168 14.95 -5.02 6.26
C ILE A 168 13.70 -5.67 5.66
N ILE A 169 13.43 -5.43 4.39
CA ILE A 169 12.29 -6.05 3.70
C ILE A 169 12.44 -7.57 3.66
N ASP A 170 13.63 -8.08 3.41
CA ASP A 170 13.89 -9.52 3.42
C ASP A 170 13.66 -10.12 4.81
N LEU A 171 14.15 -9.49 5.86
CA LEU A 171 13.90 -9.91 7.24
C LEU A 171 12.42 -9.89 7.62
N ILE A 172 11.67 -8.86 7.21
CA ILE A 172 10.22 -8.76 7.42
C ILE A 172 9.48 -9.91 6.72
N LEU A 173 9.85 -10.22 5.48
CA LEU A 173 9.19 -11.27 4.70
C LEU A 173 9.48 -12.68 5.22
N ASP A 174 10.63 -12.87 5.86
CA ASP A 174 11.04 -14.17 6.41
C ASP A 174 10.70 -14.34 7.90
N GLN A 175 10.22 -13.26 8.57
CA GLN A 175 9.83 -13.31 9.98
C GLN A 175 8.64 -14.26 10.20
N VAL A 176 8.86 -15.28 11.00
CA VAL A 176 7.85 -16.30 11.34
C VAL A 176 6.73 -15.69 12.20
N SER A 177 5.50 -16.11 11.96
CA SER A 177 4.33 -15.66 12.71
C SER A 177 4.44 -16.01 14.21
N SER A 178 4.02 -15.09 15.07
CA SER A 178 3.92 -15.34 16.51
C SER A 178 2.88 -16.42 16.82
N ALA A 179 3.24 -17.35 17.72
CA ALA A 179 2.33 -18.37 18.20
C ALA A 179 1.11 -17.81 18.93
N ASP A 180 1.23 -16.61 19.51
CA ASP A 180 0.12 -15.92 20.19
C ASP A 180 -0.95 -15.43 19.21
N ILE A 181 -0.55 -15.14 17.96
CA ILE A 181 -1.45 -14.65 16.91
C ILE A 181 -2.03 -15.78 16.09
N SER A 182 -1.22 -16.75 15.76
CA SER A 182 -1.62 -17.92 14.97
C SER A 182 -0.93 -19.19 15.46
N PRO A 183 -1.39 -19.79 16.58
CA PRO A 183 -0.76 -20.97 17.18
C PRO A 183 -0.64 -22.15 16.21
N ALA A 184 -1.64 -22.33 15.34
CA ALA A 184 -1.65 -23.39 14.35
C ALA A 184 -0.66 -23.17 13.20
N HIS A 185 -0.25 -21.90 12.97
CA HIS A 185 0.48 -21.47 11.76
C HIS A 185 1.84 -20.82 12.08
N SER A 186 2.35 -21.03 13.29
CA SER A 186 3.58 -20.39 13.79
C SER A 186 4.88 -20.79 13.04
N ARG A 187 4.76 -21.62 11.99
CA ARG A 187 5.91 -22.02 11.15
C ARG A 187 6.00 -21.29 9.83
N LEU A 188 4.95 -20.55 9.47
CA LEU A 188 4.93 -19.77 8.23
C LEU A 188 5.32 -18.32 8.49
N PRO A 189 5.92 -17.65 7.52
CA PRO A 189 6.15 -16.22 7.61
C PRO A 189 4.85 -15.45 7.86
N ALA A 190 4.91 -14.50 8.77
CA ALA A 190 3.75 -13.67 9.13
C ALA A 190 3.17 -12.92 7.93
N THR A 191 4.05 -12.45 7.03
CA THR A 191 3.64 -11.79 5.78
C THR A 191 2.84 -12.73 4.87
N ALA A 192 3.23 -14.00 4.78
CA ALA A 192 2.51 -14.98 3.96
C ALA A 192 1.07 -15.17 4.44
N LEU A 193 0.88 -15.30 5.74
CA LEU A 193 -0.44 -15.45 6.37
C LEU A 193 -1.26 -14.16 6.25
N TYR A 194 -0.69 -13.03 6.64
CA TYR A 194 -1.38 -11.74 6.67
C TYR A 194 -1.84 -11.31 5.27
N MET A 195 -0.98 -11.41 4.27
CA MET A 195 -1.33 -11.04 2.91
C MET A 195 -2.36 -12.01 2.31
N SER A 196 -2.24 -13.32 2.54
CA SER A 196 -3.24 -14.29 2.09
C SER A 196 -4.60 -14.03 2.73
N TRP A 197 -4.63 -13.69 4.01
CA TRP A 197 -5.84 -13.25 4.71
C TRP A 197 -6.42 -11.98 4.11
N LYS A 198 -5.63 -10.95 3.83
CA LYS A 198 -6.09 -9.70 3.19
C LYS A 198 -6.66 -9.97 1.79
N PHE A 199 -6.00 -10.82 0.98
CA PHE A 199 -6.52 -11.19 -0.34
C PHE A 199 -7.85 -11.95 -0.27
N LEU A 200 -8.00 -12.88 0.66
CA LEU A 200 -9.28 -13.57 0.86
C LEU A 200 -10.39 -12.62 1.28
N ASN A 201 -10.12 -11.72 2.22
CA ASN A 201 -11.10 -10.73 2.68
C ASN A 201 -11.49 -9.74 1.58
N TRP A 202 -10.59 -9.43 0.66
CA TRP A 202 -10.88 -8.54 -0.45
C TRP A 202 -11.62 -9.21 -1.62
N PHE A 203 -11.28 -10.45 -1.93
CA PHE A 203 -11.75 -11.10 -3.17
C PHE A 203 -12.83 -12.17 -2.96
N VAL A 204 -13.01 -12.68 -1.74
CA VAL A 204 -13.89 -13.83 -1.49
C VAL A 204 -14.92 -13.56 -0.40
N LEU A 205 -14.47 -13.23 0.83
CA LEU A 205 -15.36 -13.11 1.99
C LEU A 205 -14.72 -12.22 3.07
N GLU A 206 -15.34 -11.09 3.39
CA GLU A 206 -14.81 -10.06 4.30
C GLU A 206 -14.70 -10.48 5.79
N THR A 207 -15.21 -11.64 6.16
CA THR A 207 -15.29 -12.10 7.56
C THR A 207 -14.45 -13.34 7.85
N ILE A 208 -13.48 -13.65 6.99
CA ILE A 208 -12.58 -14.78 7.23
C ILE A 208 -11.62 -14.43 8.36
N PRO A 209 -11.55 -15.22 9.45
CA PRO A 209 -10.55 -15.02 10.47
C PRO A 209 -9.16 -15.43 9.98
N ILE A 210 -8.10 -14.82 10.54
CA ILE A 210 -6.72 -15.06 10.08
C ILE A 210 -6.24 -16.49 10.35
N ASP A 211 -6.79 -17.15 11.37
CA ASP A 211 -6.50 -18.53 11.75
C ASP A 211 -7.32 -19.57 10.99
N HIS A 212 -8.08 -19.16 9.97
CA HIS A 212 -8.84 -20.09 9.14
C HIS A 212 -7.90 -20.98 8.31
N PRO A 213 -8.13 -22.31 8.23
CA PRO A 213 -7.24 -23.23 7.52
C PRO A 213 -6.95 -22.88 6.06
N VAL A 214 -7.86 -22.22 5.38
CA VAL A 214 -7.63 -21.76 4.00
C VAL A 214 -6.57 -20.67 3.91
N VAL A 215 -6.43 -19.85 4.97
CA VAL A 215 -5.38 -18.80 5.04
C VAL A 215 -4.00 -19.45 5.12
N GLU A 216 -3.85 -20.51 5.94
CA GLU A 216 -2.61 -21.28 6.03
C GLU A 216 -2.21 -21.87 4.67
N GLN A 217 -3.12 -22.61 4.03
CA GLN A 217 -2.87 -23.22 2.73
C GLN A 217 -2.48 -22.22 1.64
N LEU A 218 -3.07 -21.04 1.69
CA LEU A 218 -2.74 -19.95 0.75
C LEU A 218 -1.43 -19.25 1.14
N GLY A 219 -1.16 -19.12 2.44
CA GLY A 219 0.10 -18.57 2.96
C GLY A 219 1.28 -19.45 2.57
N GLU A 220 1.18 -20.76 2.75
CA GLU A 220 2.18 -21.73 2.31
C GLU A 220 2.42 -21.63 0.80
N HIS A 221 1.34 -21.66 0.01
CA HIS A 221 1.44 -21.50 -1.43
C HIS A 221 2.06 -20.17 -1.85
N PHE A 222 1.70 -19.07 -1.20
CA PHE A 222 2.23 -17.74 -1.50
C PHE A 222 3.72 -17.61 -1.19
N TYR A 223 4.16 -18.20 -0.08
CA TYR A 223 5.56 -18.25 0.31
C TYR A 223 6.41 -19.10 -0.62
N GLU A 224 5.90 -20.28 -1.02
CA GLU A 224 6.64 -21.24 -1.82
C GLU A 224 6.65 -20.90 -3.33
N THR A 225 5.66 -20.17 -3.82
CA THR A 225 5.51 -19.96 -5.26
C THR A 225 6.41 -18.83 -5.76
N GLN A 226 7.30 -19.15 -6.68
CA GLN A 226 8.21 -18.21 -7.30
C GLN A 226 7.61 -17.53 -8.54
N ALA A 227 7.97 -16.25 -8.71
CA ALA A 227 7.80 -15.52 -9.95
C ALA A 227 9.06 -14.68 -10.20
N ASP A 228 9.57 -14.70 -11.41
CA ASP A 228 10.80 -13.97 -11.79
C ASP A 228 12.01 -14.27 -10.87
N GLY A 229 12.09 -15.51 -10.35
CA GLY A 229 13.16 -15.93 -9.45
C GLY A 229 13.00 -15.51 -7.99
N ASP A 230 11.86 -14.95 -7.60
CA ASP A 230 11.52 -14.52 -6.25
C ASP A 230 10.25 -15.24 -5.77
N ASN A 231 10.14 -15.48 -4.47
CA ASN A 231 8.92 -16.00 -3.84
C ASN A 231 7.86 -14.88 -3.67
N TYR A 232 6.72 -15.22 -3.07
CA TYR A 232 5.60 -14.28 -2.88
C TYR A 232 4.93 -13.80 -4.18
N SER A 233 4.70 -14.70 -5.13
CA SER A 233 4.01 -14.37 -6.38
C SER A 233 2.54 -14.04 -6.17
N VAL A 234 2.19 -12.75 -6.30
CA VAL A 234 0.80 -12.27 -6.21
C VAL A 234 -0.07 -12.89 -7.31
N GLY A 235 0.48 -13.05 -8.51
CA GLY A 235 -0.24 -13.66 -9.64
C GLY A 235 -0.63 -15.11 -9.37
N GLU A 236 0.27 -15.90 -8.78
CA GLU A 236 -0.01 -17.31 -8.45
C GLU A 236 -0.95 -17.44 -7.24
N LEU A 237 -0.82 -16.56 -6.23
CA LEU A 237 -1.77 -16.50 -5.13
C LEU A 237 -3.20 -16.26 -5.63
N LEU A 238 -3.40 -15.26 -6.49
CA LEU A 238 -4.71 -14.99 -7.07
C LEU A 238 -5.22 -16.14 -7.92
N ARG A 239 -4.34 -16.79 -8.70
CA ARG A 239 -4.69 -17.98 -9.49
C ARG A 239 -5.17 -19.11 -8.60
N LYS A 240 -4.49 -19.35 -7.47
CA LYS A 240 -4.87 -20.35 -6.49
C LYS A 240 -6.23 -20.04 -5.87
N ILE A 241 -6.47 -18.79 -5.46
CA ILE A 241 -7.75 -18.34 -4.92
C ILE A 241 -8.87 -18.60 -5.92
N PHE A 242 -8.77 -18.05 -7.15
CA PHE A 242 -9.84 -18.12 -8.15
C PHE A 242 -10.06 -19.52 -8.76
N LYS A 243 -9.15 -20.47 -8.57
CA LYS A 243 -9.33 -21.88 -8.95
C LYS A 243 -9.76 -22.76 -7.79
N SER A 244 -9.83 -22.27 -6.55
CA SER A 244 -10.16 -23.04 -5.38
C SER A 244 -11.66 -23.35 -5.31
N GLN A 245 -12.02 -24.51 -4.74
CA GLN A 245 -13.42 -24.81 -4.40
C GLN A 245 -13.98 -23.80 -3.41
N PHE A 246 -13.14 -23.24 -2.52
CA PHE A 246 -13.52 -22.23 -1.56
C PHE A 246 -14.12 -20.99 -2.23
N PHE A 247 -13.52 -20.51 -3.33
CA PHE A 247 -14.05 -19.37 -4.09
C PHE A 247 -15.44 -19.65 -4.70
N TYR A 248 -15.69 -20.89 -5.15
CA TYR A 248 -16.94 -21.30 -5.79
C TYR A 248 -17.99 -21.87 -4.82
N ASP A 249 -17.70 -21.87 -3.51
CA ASP A 249 -18.67 -22.34 -2.53
C ASP A 249 -19.93 -21.47 -2.58
N ARG A 250 -21.09 -22.15 -2.53
CA ARG A 250 -22.39 -21.47 -2.54
C ARG A 250 -22.60 -20.54 -1.35
N ALA A 251 -21.98 -20.85 -0.20
CA ALA A 251 -22.02 -20.02 1.00
C ALA A 251 -21.36 -18.66 0.81
N HIS A 252 -20.42 -18.55 -0.13
CA HIS A 252 -19.69 -17.31 -0.40
C HIS A 252 -20.34 -16.46 -1.52
N ARG A 253 -21.39 -16.99 -2.17
CA ARG A 253 -22.10 -16.22 -3.20
C ARG A 253 -22.84 -15.04 -2.60
N TYR A 254 -22.60 -13.85 -3.14
CA TYR A 254 -23.18 -12.60 -2.65
C TYR A 254 -22.78 -12.21 -1.22
N ALA A 255 -21.66 -12.75 -0.70
CA ALA A 255 -21.17 -12.48 0.64
C ALA A 255 -20.38 -11.16 0.73
N MET A 256 -19.94 -10.63 -0.40
CA MET A 256 -19.16 -9.37 -0.47
C MET A 256 -20.08 -8.16 -0.67
N TYR A 257 -19.82 -7.11 0.08
CA TYR A 257 -20.40 -5.81 -0.19
C TYR A 257 -19.62 -5.12 -1.31
N LYS A 258 -20.32 -4.49 -2.24
CA LYS A 258 -19.65 -3.72 -3.29
C LYS A 258 -19.07 -2.43 -2.72
N HIS A 259 -17.82 -2.16 -3.04
CA HIS A 259 -17.25 -0.85 -2.76
C HIS A 259 -17.98 0.24 -3.53
N PRO A 260 -17.99 1.50 -3.05
CA PRO A 260 -18.62 2.60 -3.77
C PRO A 260 -18.19 2.72 -5.23
N MET A 261 -16.92 2.48 -5.54
CA MET A 261 -16.41 2.49 -6.93
C MET A 261 -17.06 1.39 -7.78
N ASP A 262 -17.11 0.15 -7.27
CA ASP A 262 -17.75 -0.96 -7.99
C ASP A 262 -19.24 -0.73 -8.21
N TYR A 263 -19.91 -0.21 -7.19
CA TYR A 263 -21.32 0.12 -7.26
C TYR A 263 -21.60 1.16 -8.34
N MET A 264 -20.84 2.26 -8.35
CA MET A 264 -21.02 3.35 -9.33
C MET A 264 -20.69 2.91 -10.76
N ILE A 265 -19.61 2.13 -10.94
CA ILE A 265 -19.23 1.60 -12.27
C ILE A 265 -20.29 0.62 -12.77
N MET A 266 -20.80 -0.27 -11.89
CA MET A 266 -21.84 -1.21 -12.26
C MET A 266 -23.14 -0.48 -12.61
N ALA A 267 -23.56 0.50 -11.82
CA ALA A 267 -24.73 1.31 -12.10
C ALA A 267 -24.60 2.02 -13.46
N ALA A 268 -23.45 2.64 -13.72
CA ALA A 268 -23.16 3.30 -14.99
C ALA A 268 -23.24 2.34 -16.18
N ARG A 269 -22.71 1.12 -16.04
CA ARG A 269 -22.79 0.08 -17.08
C ARG A 269 -24.21 -0.41 -17.33
N ASN A 270 -24.99 -0.61 -16.27
CA ASN A 270 -26.39 -1.09 -16.40
C ASN A 270 -27.31 -0.09 -17.10
N ILE A 271 -27.01 1.20 -17.04
CA ILE A 271 -27.74 2.24 -17.78
C ILE A 271 -27.00 2.69 -19.04
N GLU A 272 -26.05 1.88 -19.51
CA GLU A 272 -25.29 2.09 -20.74
C GLU A 272 -24.58 3.46 -20.81
N LEU A 273 -24.20 4.00 -19.66
CA LEU A 273 -23.36 5.20 -19.60
C LEU A 273 -21.95 4.84 -20.06
N ASN A 274 -21.62 5.28 -21.25
CA ASN A 274 -20.26 5.20 -21.79
C ASN A 274 -19.62 6.60 -21.85
N GLU A 275 -18.34 6.66 -22.20
CA GLU A 275 -17.60 7.92 -22.29
C GLU A 275 -18.29 8.92 -23.24
N PHE A 276 -18.80 8.43 -24.38
CA PHE A 276 -19.54 9.24 -25.33
C PHE A 276 -20.86 9.78 -24.76
N SER A 277 -21.60 8.96 -24.03
CA SER A 277 -22.86 9.38 -23.36
C SER A 277 -22.61 10.42 -22.27
N LEU A 278 -21.49 10.31 -21.53
CA LEU A 278 -21.09 11.28 -20.52
C LEU A 278 -20.65 12.61 -21.15
N GLU A 279 -19.97 12.55 -22.29
CA GLU A 279 -19.49 13.75 -22.99
C GLU A 279 -20.60 14.49 -23.74
N THR A 280 -21.48 13.78 -24.41
CA THR A 280 -22.48 14.37 -25.30
C THR A 280 -23.83 14.67 -24.64
N LYS A 281 -24.29 13.77 -23.75
CA LYS A 281 -25.61 13.93 -23.11
C LYS A 281 -25.54 14.64 -21.75
N TRP A 282 -24.39 14.54 -21.06
CA TRP A 282 -24.20 15.17 -19.74
C TRP A 282 -22.78 15.75 -19.57
N PRO A 283 -22.40 16.74 -20.35
CA PRO A 283 -21.06 17.32 -20.28
C PRO A 283 -20.72 17.87 -18.88
N ALA A 284 -21.72 18.38 -18.14
CA ALA A 284 -21.56 18.84 -16.76
C ALA A 284 -21.36 17.72 -15.72
N ARG A 285 -21.49 16.43 -16.12
CA ARG A 285 -21.38 15.26 -15.23
C ARG A 285 -20.16 14.39 -15.52
N LYS A 286 -19.27 14.81 -16.41
CA LYS A 286 -18.03 14.09 -16.79
C LYS A 286 -17.19 13.65 -15.57
N ASN A 287 -17.24 14.40 -14.48
CA ASN A 287 -16.49 14.13 -13.25
C ASN A 287 -17.35 13.62 -12.08
N LYS A 288 -18.59 13.17 -12.34
CA LYS A 288 -19.54 12.84 -11.26
C LYS A 288 -19.32 11.45 -10.65
N VAL A 289 -18.74 10.49 -11.37
CA VAL A 289 -18.43 9.17 -10.79
C VAL A 289 -17.42 9.31 -9.64
N PRO A 290 -16.26 9.98 -9.80
CA PRO A 290 -15.35 10.21 -8.68
C PRO A 290 -15.97 11.02 -7.53
N VAL A 291 -16.80 12.01 -7.83
CA VAL A 291 -17.53 12.80 -6.80
C VAL A 291 -18.53 11.91 -6.05
N GLY A 292 -19.30 11.11 -6.77
CA GLY A 292 -20.27 10.18 -6.16
C GLY A 292 -19.60 9.15 -5.26
N THR A 293 -18.43 8.61 -5.64
CA THR A 293 -17.68 7.69 -4.78
C THR A 293 -17.15 8.36 -3.52
N ALA A 294 -16.70 9.62 -3.63
CA ALA A 294 -16.23 10.40 -2.49
C ALA A 294 -17.38 10.72 -1.51
N GLU A 295 -18.58 11.08 -2.03
CA GLU A 295 -19.79 11.29 -1.23
C GLU A 295 -20.23 10.01 -0.50
N MET A 296 -19.95 8.84 -1.08
CA MET A 296 -20.18 7.52 -0.47
C MET A 296 -19.03 7.08 0.46
N GLY A 297 -18.06 7.96 0.73
CA GLY A 297 -16.94 7.69 1.64
C GLY A 297 -15.70 7.07 0.99
N MET A 298 -15.67 6.89 -0.34
CA MET A 298 -14.50 6.35 -1.06
C MET A 298 -13.91 7.42 -1.99
N GLN A 299 -13.13 8.32 -1.41
CA GLN A 299 -12.35 9.28 -2.19
C GLN A 299 -11.06 8.62 -2.67
N LEU A 300 -10.90 8.44 -3.98
CA LEU A 300 -9.65 7.92 -4.55
C LEU A 300 -8.47 8.84 -4.19
N PHE A 301 -7.32 8.27 -3.86
CA PHE A 301 -6.11 8.96 -3.41
C PHE A 301 -6.26 9.76 -2.11
N GLY A 302 -7.35 9.54 -1.36
CA GLY A 302 -7.64 10.21 -0.09
C GLY A 302 -8.39 9.27 0.84
N ALA A 303 -7.79 8.14 1.18
CA ALA A 303 -8.35 7.24 2.17
C ALA A 303 -8.33 7.91 3.56
N PRO A 304 -9.34 7.66 4.40
CA PRO A 304 -9.48 8.37 5.68
C PRO A 304 -8.44 7.96 6.72
N LYS A 305 -7.76 6.84 6.51
CA LYS A 305 -6.75 6.26 7.42
C LYS A 305 -5.62 5.61 6.63
N VAL A 306 -4.47 5.41 7.27
CA VAL A 306 -3.33 4.65 6.70
C VAL A 306 -3.73 3.19 6.42
N SER A 307 -4.65 2.64 7.20
CA SER A 307 -5.21 1.30 7.00
C SER A 307 -6.17 1.16 5.81
N GLY A 308 -6.38 2.19 5.02
CA GLY A 308 -7.28 2.18 3.86
C GLY A 308 -8.69 2.71 4.13
N TRP A 309 -9.60 2.39 3.21
CA TRP A 309 -11.02 2.69 3.37
C TRP A 309 -11.68 1.68 4.32
N THR A 310 -12.88 1.99 4.75
CA THR A 310 -13.73 1.04 5.46
C THR A 310 -14.22 -0.06 4.51
N HIS A 311 -14.60 -1.22 5.08
CA HIS A 311 -15.05 -2.38 4.31
C HIS A 311 -16.40 -2.90 4.80
N GLY A 312 -17.03 -3.75 4.01
CA GLY A 312 -18.24 -4.48 4.38
C GLY A 312 -19.42 -3.59 4.63
N ARG A 313 -20.14 -3.87 5.70
CA ARG A 313 -21.37 -3.14 6.09
C ARG A 313 -21.15 -1.66 6.38
N SER A 314 -19.92 -1.23 6.62
CA SER A 314 -19.65 0.20 6.88
C SER A 314 -19.93 1.11 5.69
N TRP A 315 -20.04 0.56 4.48
CA TRP A 315 -20.53 1.29 3.30
C TRP A 315 -22.03 1.54 3.32
N ILE A 316 -22.80 0.81 4.15
CA ILE A 316 -24.24 0.92 4.26
C ILE A 316 -24.54 1.71 5.53
N ASN A 317 -24.67 3.02 5.40
CA ASN A 317 -25.09 3.88 6.49
C ASN A 317 -26.30 4.73 6.06
N SER A 318 -27.11 5.13 7.05
CA SER A 318 -28.33 5.91 6.83
C SER A 318 -28.08 7.39 6.50
N GLY A 319 -26.83 7.81 6.41
CA GLY A 319 -26.44 9.20 6.16
C GLY A 319 -25.94 9.49 4.75
N ASN A 320 -25.87 8.46 3.90
CA ASN A 320 -25.45 8.59 2.50
C ASN A 320 -26.62 8.37 1.55
#